data_892e8619746cc5e676a61d4332a6d207
#
_entry.id   892e8619746cc5e676a61d4332a6d207
#
_cell.length_a   1.000
_cell.length_b   1.000
_cell.length_c   1.000
_cell.angle_alpha   90.00
_cell.angle_beta   90.00
_cell.angle_gamma   90.00
#
_symmetry.space_group_name_H-M   'P 1'
#
loop_
_entity.id
_entity.type
_entity.pdbx_description
1 polymer ?
#
loop_
_entity_poly.entity_id
_entity_poly.type
_entity_poly.pdbx_seq_one_letter_code
_entity_poly.pdbx_strand_id
1 'polypeptide(L)'
;MARSDMYRKLAWTGGDPRQVAEIVNNLVEGKSNNTGEVTLATGNATTTTIYDERIGYNSIILLTPISAAAGSDTVPYGAFQDSTDQTAASTTAAYAITFNTTDFSNGVYLSNSSRLNVRNSGLYNLEFSIQFKNTTNDSQDAEVWFRKNGTDIAASNSRFGLSARKASGDPSHIIGALNFYVELVAGDYVELMWKVSDTGVSIEHYAAGTSPTRPATPSVITTMSYVSTSASTNVYVSARSSGSATLKHFANNTADKTYGYIIVA
;
A
#
# COMPACT_ATOMS: atom_id res chain seq x y z
N MET A 1 -0.10 -32.01 13.70
CA MET A 1 -0.61 -33.34 13.28
C MET A 1 -1.14 -33.17 11.87
N ALA A 2 -0.48 -33.77 10.86
CA ALA A 2 -0.96 -33.66 9.47
C ALA A 2 -2.36 -34.33 9.43
N ARG A 3 -3.36 -33.59 8.99
CA ARG A 3 -4.68 -34.15 8.70
C ARG A 3 -4.52 -35.14 7.56
N SER A 4 -5.00 -36.39 7.77
CA SER A 4 -5.10 -37.35 6.68
C SER A 4 -6.18 -36.88 5.72
N ASP A 5 -5.81 -36.48 4.52
CA ASP A 5 -6.73 -36.00 3.45
C ASP A 5 -7.56 -37.14 2.82
N MET A 6 -7.39 -38.33 3.32
CA MET A 6 -8.02 -39.55 2.79
C MET A 6 -9.18 -40.03 3.64
N TYR A 7 -10.32 -39.43 3.49
CA TYR A 7 -11.57 -40.05 3.93
C TYR A 7 -11.96 -41.18 2.96
N ARG A 8 -12.36 -42.30 3.55
CA ARG A 8 -12.75 -43.46 2.78
C ARG A 8 -13.98 -43.16 1.93
N LYS A 9 -13.87 -43.37 0.65
CA LYS A 9 -15.03 -43.34 -0.25
C LYS A 9 -15.70 -44.69 -0.28
N LEU A 10 -17.03 -44.73 -0.26
CA LEU A 10 -17.78 -45.97 -0.46
C LEU A 10 -17.64 -46.44 -1.89
N ALA A 11 -17.61 -47.73 -2.11
CA ALA A 11 -17.75 -48.32 -3.44
C ALA A 11 -19.13 -47.92 -4.03
N TRP A 12 -19.21 -47.77 -5.36
CA TRP A 12 -20.47 -47.48 -6.05
C TRP A 12 -21.63 -48.42 -5.74
N THR A 13 -21.31 -49.69 -5.43
CA THR A 13 -22.24 -50.76 -5.05
C THR A 13 -22.71 -50.68 -3.60
N GLY A 14 -22.32 -49.64 -2.87
CA GLY A 14 -22.54 -49.54 -1.43
C GLY A 14 -21.43 -50.19 -0.61
N GLY A 15 -21.38 -49.87 0.67
CA GLY A 15 -20.41 -50.42 1.61
C GLY A 15 -21.09 -51.31 2.68
N ASP A 16 -20.28 -51.99 3.46
CA ASP A 16 -20.73 -52.60 4.69
C ASP A 16 -21.41 -51.55 5.60
N PRO A 17 -22.50 -51.88 6.31
CA PRO A 17 -23.20 -50.93 7.20
C PRO A 17 -22.30 -50.22 8.21
N ARG A 18 -21.20 -50.85 8.65
CA ARG A 18 -20.21 -50.22 9.53
C ARG A 18 -19.45 -49.11 8.83
N GLN A 19 -19.12 -49.27 7.54
CA GLN A 19 -18.44 -48.23 6.73
C GLN A 19 -19.37 -47.06 6.47
N VAL A 20 -20.65 -47.31 6.22
CA VAL A 20 -21.66 -46.24 6.10
C VAL A 20 -21.78 -45.47 7.41
N ALA A 21 -21.89 -46.18 8.54
CA ALA A 21 -21.98 -45.55 9.86
C ALA A 21 -20.74 -44.73 10.19
N GLU A 22 -19.54 -45.21 9.85
CA GLU A 22 -18.27 -44.46 10.03
C GLU A 22 -18.27 -43.15 9.22
N ILE A 23 -18.67 -43.20 7.96
CA ILE A 23 -18.72 -41.99 7.10
C ILE A 23 -19.77 -41.01 7.60
N VAL A 24 -20.97 -41.50 7.96
CA VAL A 24 -22.03 -40.68 8.51
C VAL A 24 -21.61 -40.03 9.84
N ASN A 25 -21.02 -40.78 10.75
CA ASN A 25 -20.52 -40.24 12.01
C ASN A 25 -19.43 -39.20 11.80
N ASN A 26 -18.47 -39.44 10.89
CA ASN A 26 -17.46 -38.47 10.55
C ASN A 26 -18.07 -37.17 9.99
N LEU A 27 -19.10 -37.29 9.15
CA LEU A 27 -19.82 -36.12 8.62
C LEU A 27 -20.56 -35.34 9.72
N VAL A 28 -21.25 -36.06 10.63
CA VAL A 28 -21.96 -35.46 11.78
C VAL A 28 -20.97 -34.76 12.73
N GLU A 29 -19.78 -35.32 12.90
CA GLU A 29 -18.69 -34.75 13.70
C GLU A 29 -17.98 -33.58 12.95
N GLY A 30 -18.49 -33.14 11.79
CA GLY A 30 -17.92 -32.03 11.00
C GLY A 30 -16.63 -32.40 10.27
N LYS A 31 -16.26 -33.66 10.19
CA LYS A 31 -15.12 -34.12 9.41
C LYS A 31 -15.53 -34.24 7.95
N SER A 32 -14.98 -33.39 7.11
CA SER A 32 -15.20 -33.43 5.68
C SER A 32 -13.86 -33.36 4.92
N ASN A 33 -13.84 -33.92 3.70
CA ASN A 33 -12.65 -33.92 2.87
C ASN A 33 -12.60 -32.72 1.89
N ASN A 34 -13.47 -31.74 2.08
CA ASN A 34 -13.56 -30.55 1.21
C ASN A 34 -12.81 -29.33 1.76
N THR A 35 -11.97 -29.51 2.78
CA THR A 35 -11.15 -28.47 3.39
C THR A 35 -9.69 -28.57 2.95
N GLY A 36 -8.99 -27.44 2.97
CA GLY A 36 -7.55 -27.36 2.73
C GLY A 36 -6.98 -26.06 3.28
N GLU A 37 -5.69 -25.87 3.09
CA GLU A 37 -4.96 -24.67 3.53
C GLU A 37 -4.12 -24.14 2.39
N VAL A 38 -3.98 -22.81 2.31
CA VAL A 38 -3.12 -22.11 1.35
C VAL A 38 -2.41 -20.96 2.02
N THR A 39 -1.09 -20.89 1.86
CA THR A 39 -0.30 -19.73 2.26
C THR A 39 -0.12 -18.82 1.03
N LEU A 40 -0.31 -17.52 1.22
CA LEU A 40 -0.18 -16.56 0.13
C LEU A 40 1.25 -16.53 -0.41
N ALA A 41 1.39 -16.50 -1.74
CA ALA A 41 2.68 -16.39 -2.41
C ALA A 41 3.42 -15.12 -1.97
N THR A 42 4.74 -15.21 -1.82
CA THR A 42 5.64 -14.15 -1.35
C THR A 42 6.28 -13.39 -2.54
N GLY A 43 7.27 -12.54 -2.27
CA GLY A 43 7.97 -11.79 -3.31
C GLY A 43 7.14 -10.65 -3.91
N ASN A 44 6.26 -10.05 -3.11
CA ASN A 44 5.30 -9.02 -3.52
C ASN A 44 4.27 -9.55 -4.53
N ALA A 45 3.97 -10.85 -4.50
CA ALA A 45 2.92 -11.44 -5.31
C ALA A 45 1.57 -10.83 -4.96
N THR A 46 0.74 -10.64 -5.98
CA THR A 46 -0.66 -10.18 -5.86
C THR A 46 -1.66 -11.28 -6.17
N THR A 47 -1.17 -12.46 -6.49
CA THR A 47 -1.97 -13.66 -6.75
C THR A 47 -1.34 -14.89 -6.13
N THR A 48 -2.18 -15.84 -5.72
CA THR A 48 -1.78 -17.17 -5.23
C THR A 48 -2.67 -18.21 -5.89
N THR A 49 -2.10 -19.32 -6.36
CA THR A 49 -2.89 -20.42 -6.93
C THR A 49 -3.07 -21.52 -5.90
N ILE A 50 -4.32 -21.91 -5.67
CA ILE A 50 -4.68 -23.15 -4.97
C ILE A 50 -4.69 -24.27 -6.02
N TYR A 51 -3.96 -25.33 -5.76
CA TYR A 51 -4.01 -26.57 -6.54
C TYR A 51 -4.74 -27.63 -5.73
N ASP A 52 -5.94 -28.01 -6.19
CA ASP A 52 -6.79 -29.00 -5.55
C ASP A 52 -7.70 -29.64 -6.59
N GLU A 53 -7.55 -30.93 -6.81
CA GLU A 53 -8.30 -31.68 -7.83
C GLU A 53 -9.83 -31.64 -7.66
N ARG A 54 -10.32 -31.25 -6.47
CA ARG A 54 -11.74 -31.09 -6.16
C ARG A 54 -12.34 -29.81 -6.71
N ILE A 55 -11.49 -28.86 -7.15
CA ILE A 55 -11.94 -27.59 -7.72
C ILE A 55 -12.42 -27.82 -9.17
N GLY A 56 -13.62 -27.39 -9.45
CA GLY A 56 -14.20 -27.31 -10.79
C GLY A 56 -14.54 -25.86 -11.16
N TYR A 57 -14.96 -25.65 -12.40
CA TYR A 57 -15.33 -24.33 -12.92
C TYR A 57 -16.43 -23.62 -12.12
N ASN A 58 -17.35 -24.40 -11.53
CA ASN A 58 -18.50 -23.91 -10.77
C ASN A 58 -18.32 -24.00 -9.25
N SER A 59 -17.17 -24.51 -8.75
CA SER A 59 -16.95 -24.67 -7.32
C SER A 59 -17.01 -23.33 -6.60
N ILE A 60 -17.65 -23.31 -5.44
CA ILE A 60 -17.60 -22.19 -4.48
C ILE A 60 -16.48 -22.48 -3.51
N ILE A 61 -15.56 -21.55 -3.35
CA ILE A 61 -14.42 -21.65 -2.43
C ILE A 61 -14.59 -20.58 -1.36
N LEU A 62 -14.80 -21.03 -0.12
CA LEU A 62 -14.90 -20.16 1.05
C LEU A 62 -13.53 -20.09 1.71
N LEU A 63 -13.08 -18.90 2.03
CA LEU A 63 -11.78 -18.64 2.65
C LEU A 63 -11.97 -18.14 4.07
N THR A 64 -11.12 -18.59 4.98
CA THR A 64 -11.03 -18.07 6.35
C THR A 64 -9.57 -17.89 6.75
N PRO A 65 -9.16 -16.76 7.33
CA PRO A 65 -7.81 -16.59 7.84
C PRO A 65 -7.59 -17.55 9.03
N ILE A 66 -6.48 -18.30 9.01
CA ILE A 66 -6.10 -19.25 10.08
C ILE A 66 -4.76 -18.91 10.73
N SER A 67 -4.03 -17.94 10.18
CA SER A 67 -2.88 -17.33 10.86
C SER A 67 -3.21 -15.90 11.31
N ALA A 68 -2.55 -15.42 12.37
CA ALA A 68 -2.74 -14.06 12.87
C ALA A 68 -2.42 -13.00 11.78
N ALA A 69 -1.38 -13.25 11.00
CA ALA A 69 -0.98 -12.37 9.89
C ALA A 69 -2.01 -12.34 8.75
N ALA A 70 -2.70 -13.44 8.46
CA ALA A 70 -3.78 -13.48 7.48
C ALA A 70 -5.04 -12.73 7.96
N GLY A 71 -5.29 -12.69 9.26
CA GLY A 71 -6.39 -11.95 9.87
C GLY A 71 -6.15 -10.44 9.98
N SER A 72 -4.91 -9.99 9.80
CA SER A 72 -4.50 -8.58 9.90
C SER A 72 -3.98 -8.03 8.57
N ASP A 73 -4.68 -8.27 7.46
CA ASP A 73 -4.31 -7.74 6.16
C ASP A 73 -4.27 -6.20 6.19
N THR A 74 -3.06 -5.67 6.18
CA THR A 74 -2.86 -4.23 6.11
C THR A 74 -3.00 -3.76 4.66
N VAL A 75 -3.88 -2.77 4.44
CA VAL A 75 -3.99 -2.06 3.16
C VAL A 75 -2.65 -1.40 2.80
N PRO A 76 -2.33 -1.17 1.51
CA PRO A 76 -1.09 -0.50 1.11
C PRO A 76 -0.96 0.91 1.72
N TYR A 77 0.22 1.21 2.24
CA TYR A 77 0.57 2.54 2.76
C TYR A 77 2.07 2.80 2.67
N GLY A 78 2.45 4.07 2.75
CA GLY A 78 3.82 4.50 2.88
C GLY A 78 3.91 5.86 3.57
N ALA A 79 5.01 6.09 4.28
CA ALA A 79 5.37 7.37 4.88
C ALA A 79 6.85 7.64 4.62
N PHE A 80 7.15 8.82 4.11
CA PHE A 80 8.48 9.22 3.66
C PHE A 80 8.76 10.64 4.09
N GLN A 81 10.04 10.94 4.36
CA GLN A 81 10.48 12.27 4.74
C GLN A 81 11.87 12.58 4.17
N ASP A 82 12.22 13.86 4.17
CA ASP A 82 13.57 14.32 3.86
C ASP A 82 14.13 15.14 5.03
N SER A 83 15.38 14.88 5.40
CA SER A 83 16.10 15.56 6.46
C SER A 83 17.17 16.52 5.93
N THR A 84 17.03 16.97 4.67
CA THR A 84 17.94 17.91 4.03
C THR A 84 17.19 19.08 3.40
N ASP A 85 17.87 20.21 3.20
CA ASP A 85 17.31 21.34 2.49
C ASP A 85 17.22 21.04 0.99
N GLN A 86 16.16 21.57 0.34
CA GLN A 86 16.00 21.49 -1.11
C GLN A 86 15.86 22.90 -1.70
N THR A 87 16.64 23.19 -2.73
CA THR A 87 16.70 24.51 -3.36
C THR A 87 16.33 24.44 -4.82
N ALA A 88 15.69 25.50 -5.33
CA ALA A 88 15.41 25.67 -6.75
C ALA A 88 16.53 26.50 -7.41
N ALA A 89 17.20 25.93 -8.38
CA ALA A 89 18.26 26.63 -9.12
C ALA A 89 17.73 27.68 -10.14
N SER A 90 16.43 27.62 -10.47
CA SER A 90 15.78 28.49 -11.45
C SER A 90 14.31 28.67 -11.13
N THR A 91 13.75 29.84 -11.44
CA THR A 91 12.32 30.13 -11.32
C THR A 91 11.49 29.62 -12.52
N THR A 92 12.14 29.20 -13.59
CA THR A 92 11.50 28.72 -14.84
C THR A 92 11.50 27.19 -14.94
N ALA A 93 12.13 26.50 -14.00
CA ALA A 93 12.18 25.04 -13.96
C ALA A 93 11.28 24.49 -12.86
N ALA A 94 10.80 23.25 -13.06
CA ALA A 94 10.14 22.45 -12.06
C ALA A 94 11.10 21.38 -11.53
N TYR A 95 11.03 21.12 -10.24
CA TYR A 95 11.88 20.16 -9.54
C TYR A 95 11.01 19.09 -8.89
N ALA A 96 11.49 17.84 -8.88
CA ALA A 96 10.87 16.81 -8.06
C ALA A 96 11.33 16.99 -6.61
N ILE A 97 10.40 16.93 -5.66
CA ILE A 97 10.71 16.89 -4.24
C ILE A 97 11.32 15.53 -3.94
N THR A 98 12.42 15.52 -3.19
CA THR A 98 13.16 14.32 -2.82
C THR A 98 12.85 13.86 -1.40
N PHE A 99 13.09 12.58 -1.16
CA PHE A 99 12.95 11.91 0.13
C PHE A 99 14.19 11.05 0.37
N ASN A 100 14.75 11.12 1.58
CA ASN A 100 15.93 10.34 1.96
C ASN A 100 15.63 9.29 3.04
N THR A 101 14.42 9.29 3.60
CA THR A 101 14.02 8.39 4.69
C THR A 101 12.67 7.76 4.38
N THR A 102 12.57 6.46 4.63
CA THR A 102 11.29 5.72 4.63
C THR A 102 10.97 5.36 6.07
N ASP A 103 9.91 5.94 6.61
CA ASP A 103 9.45 5.63 7.98
C ASP A 103 8.63 4.34 7.99
N PHE A 104 7.69 4.21 7.04
CA PHE A 104 6.84 3.06 6.88
C PHE A 104 6.63 2.75 5.39
N SER A 105 6.53 1.47 5.05
CA SER A 105 6.28 1.02 3.67
C SER A 105 5.60 -0.34 3.68
N ASN A 106 4.43 -0.40 3.06
CA ASN A 106 3.72 -1.65 2.76
C ASN A 106 2.97 -1.50 1.43
N GLY A 107 3.46 -2.11 0.37
CA GLY A 107 2.86 -1.98 -0.96
C GLY A 107 3.01 -0.60 -1.63
N VAL A 108 3.44 0.41 -0.89
CA VAL A 108 3.93 1.72 -1.39
C VAL A 108 5.41 1.83 -1.07
N TYR A 109 6.25 2.21 -2.03
CA TYR A 109 7.70 2.27 -1.83
C TYR A 109 8.34 3.41 -2.63
N LEU A 110 9.48 3.90 -2.14
CA LEU A 110 10.26 4.96 -2.76
C LEU A 110 11.24 4.38 -3.81
N SER A 111 11.36 5.04 -4.96
CA SER A 111 12.45 4.84 -5.92
C SER A 111 12.94 6.17 -6.46
N ASN A 112 14.19 6.21 -6.97
CA ASN A 112 14.83 7.42 -7.52
C ASN A 112 14.72 8.65 -6.60
N SER A 113 14.67 8.46 -5.30
CA SER A 113 14.54 9.49 -4.26
C SER A 113 13.27 10.37 -4.32
N SER A 114 12.46 10.33 -5.38
CA SER A 114 11.29 11.20 -5.58
C SER A 114 10.00 10.44 -5.92
N ARG A 115 10.10 9.17 -6.37
CA ARG A 115 8.99 8.42 -6.91
C ARG A 115 8.33 7.54 -5.86
N LEU A 116 7.08 7.83 -5.57
CA LEU A 116 6.22 7.03 -4.72
C LEU A 116 5.51 5.99 -5.59
N ASN A 117 5.98 4.76 -5.57
CA ASN A 117 5.48 3.67 -6.42
C ASN A 117 4.44 2.84 -5.69
N VAL A 118 3.49 2.24 -6.42
CA VAL A 118 2.48 1.35 -5.86
C VAL A 118 2.57 -0.06 -6.46
N ARG A 119 2.36 -1.07 -5.62
CA ARG A 119 2.30 -2.48 -6.05
C ARG A 119 0.87 -2.94 -6.36
N ASN A 120 -0.13 -2.19 -5.92
CA ASN A 120 -1.54 -2.53 -6.05
C ASN A 120 -2.29 -1.42 -6.76
N SER A 121 -3.18 -1.77 -7.68
CA SER A 121 -4.09 -0.82 -8.32
C SER A 121 -5.16 -0.38 -7.33
N GLY A 122 -5.57 0.89 -7.38
CA GLY A 122 -6.66 1.44 -6.60
C GLY A 122 -6.58 2.94 -6.40
N LEU A 123 -7.49 3.45 -5.60
CA LEU A 123 -7.51 4.85 -5.18
C LEU A 123 -6.58 5.03 -3.98
N TYR A 124 -5.72 6.02 -4.05
CA TYR A 124 -4.79 6.38 -2.99
C TYR A 124 -5.03 7.81 -2.52
N ASN A 125 -4.91 8.00 -1.22
CA ASN A 125 -4.85 9.31 -0.59
C ASN A 125 -3.38 9.69 -0.41
N LEU A 126 -2.97 10.82 -1.00
CA LEU A 126 -1.67 11.44 -0.78
C LEU A 126 -1.84 12.66 0.11
N GLU A 127 -0.96 12.79 1.10
CA GLU A 127 -0.85 13.97 1.94
C GLU A 127 0.61 14.40 2.00
N PHE A 128 0.85 15.70 2.03
CA PHE A 128 2.18 16.24 2.24
C PHE A 128 2.19 17.41 3.21
N SER A 129 3.33 17.62 3.85
CA SER A 129 3.66 18.80 4.64
C SER A 129 5.08 19.23 4.28
N ILE A 130 5.24 20.45 3.78
CA ILE A 130 6.50 21.02 3.30
C ILE A 130 6.82 22.26 4.11
N GLN A 131 8.06 22.37 4.59
CA GLN A 131 8.57 23.52 5.32
C GLN A 131 9.18 24.51 4.30
N PHE A 132 8.42 25.54 3.89
CA PHE A 132 8.93 26.59 3.00
C PHE A 132 9.58 27.72 3.77
N LYS A 133 10.69 28.25 3.23
CA LYS A 133 11.42 29.41 3.72
C LYS A 133 11.60 30.44 2.60
N ASN A 134 11.43 31.73 2.93
CA ASN A 134 11.75 32.87 2.04
C ASN A 134 12.80 33.76 2.68
N THR A 135 13.94 33.93 2.01
CA THR A 135 15.06 34.81 2.43
C THR A 135 15.06 36.15 1.74
N THR A 136 14.12 36.42 0.82
CA THR A 136 14.06 37.65 0.04
C THR A 136 13.37 38.81 0.76
N ASN A 137 13.53 40.01 0.31
CA ASN A 137 12.87 41.21 0.85
C ASN A 137 11.42 41.35 0.39
N ASP A 138 10.98 40.52 -0.56
CA ASP A 138 9.67 40.59 -1.15
C ASP A 138 8.86 39.32 -0.87
N SER A 139 7.54 39.43 -0.91
CA SER A 139 6.66 38.25 -0.87
C SER A 139 6.86 37.41 -2.12
N GLN A 140 6.94 36.09 -1.93
CA GLN A 140 7.20 35.14 -2.99
C GLN A 140 6.16 34.01 -2.97
N ASP A 141 6.10 33.25 -4.07
CA ASP A 141 5.23 32.09 -4.21
C ASP A 141 6.04 30.82 -4.38
N ALA A 142 5.56 29.74 -3.78
CA ALA A 142 5.91 28.36 -4.12
C ALA A 142 4.66 27.65 -4.68
N GLU A 143 4.83 26.88 -5.71
CA GLU A 143 3.77 26.05 -6.29
C GLU A 143 4.14 24.58 -6.15
N VAL A 144 3.16 23.73 -5.82
CA VAL A 144 3.32 22.28 -5.68
C VAL A 144 2.19 21.57 -6.44
N TRP A 145 2.53 20.55 -7.21
CA TRP A 145 1.56 19.72 -7.91
C TRP A 145 2.02 18.27 -7.97
N PHE A 146 1.13 17.39 -8.42
CA PHE A 146 1.42 15.96 -8.57
C PHE A 146 1.72 15.62 -10.04
N ARG A 147 2.69 14.72 -10.22
CA ARG A 147 3.07 14.14 -11.51
C ARG A 147 2.97 12.62 -11.44
N LYS A 148 2.18 12.02 -12.35
CA LYS A 148 2.03 10.57 -12.46
C LYS A 148 2.78 10.08 -13.69
N ASN A 149 3.70 9.12 -13.54
CA ASN A 149 4.46 8.50 -14.64
C ASN A 149 5.08 9.53 -15.60
N GLY A 150 5.62 10.62 -15.06
CA GLY A 150 6.23 11.70 -15.83
C GLY A 150 5.27 12.72 -16.42
N THR A 151 3.94 12.58 -16.25
CA THR A 151 2.92 13.51 -16.74
C THR A 151 2.24 14.26 -15.59
N ASP A 152 2.14 15.57 -15.67
CA ASP A 152 1.51 16.40 -14.65
C ASP A 152 0.00 16.10 -14.57
N ILE A 153 -0.51 15.92 -13.35
CA ILE A 153 -1.94 15.67 -13.10
C ILE A 153 -2.69 17.02 -13.20
N ALA A 154 -3.67 17.09 -14.08
CA ALA A 154 -4.49 18.28 -14.25
C ALA A 154 -5.20 18.68 -12.95
N ALA A 155 -5.29 19.99 -12.68
CA ALA A 155 -5.93 20.57 -11.49
C ALA A 155 -5.34 20.14 -10.14
N SER A 156 -4.10 19.64 -10.10
CA SER A 156 -3.40 19.28 -8.87
C SER A 156 -2.46 20.34 -8.33
N ASN A 157 -2.28 21.49 -9.04
CA ASN A 157 -1.39 22.55 -8.62
C ASN A 157 -1.99 23.39 -7.49
N SER A 158 -1.18 23.67 -6.49
CA SER A 158 -1.50 24.55 -5.36
C SER A 158 -0.40 25.59 -5.16
N ARG A 159 -0.81 26.84 -4.88
CA ARG A 159 0.10 27.96 -4.65
C ARG A 159 0.12 28.35 -3.19
N PHE A 160 1.32 28.51 -2.65
CA PHE A 160 1.61 28.92 -1.28
C PHE A 160 2.33 30.27 -1.32
N GLY A 161 1.70 31.32 -0.77
CA GLY A 161 2.29 32.66 -0.67
C GLY A 161 3.16 32.77 0.59
N LEU A 162 4.43 33.15 0.43
CA LEU A 162 5.38 33.39 1.50
C LEU A 162 5.58 34.90 1.67
N SER A 163 5.40 35.40 2.88
CA SER A 163 5.72 36.80 3.19
C SER A 163 7.21 37.09 2.95
N ALA A 164 7.56 38.36 2.77
CA ALA A 164 8.94 38.84 2.79
C ALA A 164 9.65 38.37 4.08
N ARG A 165 10.98 38.22 4.07
CA ARG A 165 11.75 37.95 5.27
C ARG A 165 11.48 39.01 6.34
N LYS A 166 11.52 38.64 7.62
CA LYS A 166 11.27 39.55 8.75
C LYS A 166 12.36 40.60 8.90
N ALA A 167 13.63 40.18 8.73
CA ALA A 167 14.81 41.05 8.77
C ALA A 167 15.99 40.38 8.02
N SER A 168 17.11 41.11 7.88
CA SER A 168 18.35 40.50 7.37
C SER A 168 18.78 39.34 8.29
N GLY A 169 18.91 38.14 7.73
CA GLY A 169 19.23 36.91 8.47
C GLY A 169 18.05 36.27 9.23
N ASP A 170 16.83 36.86 9.17
CA ASP A 170 15.61 36.29 9.77
C ASP A 170 14.56 36.02 8.68
N PRO A 171 14.56 34.84 8.04
CA PRO A 171 13.63 34.50 6.97
C PRO A 171 12.19 34.36 7.47
N SER A 172 11.24 34.41 6.53
CA SER A 172 9.86 34.00 6.77
C SER A 172 9.66 32.53 6.47
N HIS A 173 8.69 31.92 7.13
CA HIS A 173 8.39 30.49 7.01
C HIS A 173 6.88 30.27 6.85
N ILE A 174 6.51 29.25 6.09
CA ILE A 174 5.15 28.74 5.98
C ILE A 174 5.17 27.23 5.80
N ILE A 175 4.17 26.57 6.33
CA ILE A 175 3.94 25.15 6.05
C ILE A 175 2.94 25.06 4.89
N GLY A 176 3.37 24.45 3.77
CA GLY A 176 2.50 24.04 2.68
C GLY A 176 2.03 22.62 2.92
N ALA A 177 0.71 22.42 3.05
CA ALA A 177 0.14 21.10 3.25
C ALA A 177 -1.11 20.93 2.41
N LEU A 178 -1.30 19.75 1.83
CA LEU A 178 -2.46 19.41 1.02
C LEU A 178 -2.72 17.91 1.07
N ASN A 179 -3.98 17.56 0.85
CA ASN A 179 -4.46 16.21 0.64
C ASN A 179 -4.97 16.07 -0.80
N PHE A 180 -4.69 14.94 -1.45
CA PHE A 180 -5.09 14.68 -2.82
C PHE A 180 -5.38 13.19 -3.04
N TYR A 181 -6.46 12.90 -3.78
CA TYR A 181 -6.79 11.54 -4.18
C TYR A 181 -6.33 11.27 -5.61
N VAL A 182 -5.67 10.14 -5.82
CA VAL A 182 -5.18 9.72 -7.13
C VAL A 182 -5.48 8.24 -7.38
N GLU A 183 -5.99 7.94 -8.57
CA GLU A 183 -6.16 6.55 -9.02
C GLU A 183 -4.89 6.06 -9.70
N LEU A 184 -4.35 4.94 -9.21
CA LEU A 184 -3.09 4.35 -9.65
C LEU A 184 -3.29 2.89 -10.04
N VAL A 185 -2.53 2.44 -11.02
CA VAL A 185 -2.41 1.03 -11.41
C VAL A 185 -1.10 0.47 -10.85
N ALA A 186 -1.07 -0.83 -10.56
CA ALA A 186 0.15 -1.49 -10.09
C ALA A 186 1.34 -1.19 -11.01
N GLY A 187 2.44 -0.69 -10.44
CA GLY A 187 3.63 -0.24 -11.17
C GLY A 187 3.64 1.26 -11.49
N ASP A 188 2.53 1.98 -11.32
CA ASP A 188 2.54 3.45 -11.39
C ASP A 188 3.35 4.08 -10.28
N TYR A 189 3.84 5.29 -10.53
CA TYR A 189 4.43 6.15 -9.52
C TYR A 189 3.87 7.57 -9.57
N VAL A 190 3.93 8.27 -8.43
CA VAL A 190 3.62 9.70 -8.31
C VAL A 190 4.84 10.43 -7.75
N GLU A 191 5.09 11.63 -8.24
CA GLU A 191 6.09 12.57 -7.73
C GLU A 191 5.38 13.86 -7.28
N LEU A 192 5.85 14.47 -6.19
CA LEU A 192 5.54 15.85 -5.85
C LEU A 192 6.51 16.73 -6.60
N MET A 193 5.97 17.63 -7.44
CA MET A 193 6.75 18.62 -8.19
C MET A 193 6.57 19.98 -7.55
N TRP A 194 7.62 20.81 -7.58
CA TRP A 194 7.54 22.17 -7.09
C TRP A 194 8.30 23.15 -7.96
N LYS A 195 7.91 24.43 -7.88
CA LYS A 195 8.65 25.56 -8.42
C LYS A 195 8.46 26.78 -7.52
N VAL A 196 9.27 27.81 -7.75
CA VAL A 196 9.28 29.04 -6.97
C VAL A 196 9.24 30.27 -7.87
N SER A 197 8.76 31.41 -7.36
CA SER A 197 8.84 32.70 -8.02
C SER A 197 10.21 33.38 -7.89
N ASP A 198 11.00 33.01 -6.86
CA ASP A 198 12.36 33.49 -6.61
C ASP A 198 13.24 32.37 -6.02
N THR A 199 14.51 32.30 -6.39
CA THR A 199 15.45 31.29 -5.90
C THR A 199 15.84 31.45 -4.43
N GLY A 200 15.48 32.56 -3.80
CA GLY A 200 15.57 32.73 -2.34
C GLY A 200 14.48 32.00 -1.55
N VAL A 201 13.54 31.33 -2.24
CA VAL A 201 12.61 30.39 -1.64
C VAL A 201 13.18 28.98 -1.66
N SER A 202 13.15 28.28 -0.54
CA SER A 202 13.64 26.90 -0.39
C SER A 202 12.70 26.06 0.47
N ILE A 203 12.91 24.76 0.44
CA ILE A 203 12.32 23.80 1.39
C ILE A 203 13.40 23.52 2.44
N GLU A 204 13.09 23.67 3.72
CA GLU A 204 14.10 23.72 4.79
C GLU A 204 13.91 22.67 5.86
N HIS A 205 15.00 22.03 6.25
CA HIS A 205 15.13 21.13 7.38
C HIS A 205 15.69 21.87 8.58
N TYR A 206 15.27 21.49 9.80
CA TYR A 206 15.85 21.99 11.05
C TYR A 206 16.39 20.83 11.90
N ALA A 207 17.61 21.00 12.38
CA ALA A 207 18.20 20.05 13.32
C ALA A 207 17.43 20.01 14.67
N ALA A 208 17.57 18.92 15.40
CA ALA A 208 17.05 18.82 16.77
C ALA A 208 17.60 19.93 17.65
N GLY A 209 16.74 20.47 18.50
CA GLY A 209 17.10 21.52 19.45
C GLY A 209 17.37 20.96 20.84
N THR A 210 18.16 21.70 21.62
CA THR A 210 18.53 21.31 23.00
C THR A 210 17.96 22.22 24.08
N SER A 211 17.46 23.43 23.71
CA SER A 211 16.90 24.39 24.64
C SER A 211 15.64 25.08 24.08
N PRO A 212 14.43 24.57 24.37
CA PRO A 212 14.14 23.27 24.99
C PRO A 212 14.56 22.11 24.06
N THR A 213 14.67 20.90 24.60
CA THR A 213 14.89 19.71 23.81
C THR A 213 13.68 19.50 22.88
N ARG A 214 13.91 19.44 21.58
CA ARG A 214 12.91 19.21 20.54
C ARG A 214 13.47 18.35 19.41
N PRO A 215 12.65 17.53 18.75
CA PRO A 215 13.08 16.75 17.59
C PRO A 215 13.49 17.65 16.42
N ALA A 216 14.18 17.06 15.45
CA ALA A 216 14.42 17.67 14.15
C ALA A 216 13.10 17.89 13.39
N THR A 217 13.08 18.88 12.50
CA THR A 217 11.95 19.15 11.61
C THR A 217 12.36 18.70 10.21
N PRO A 218 11.76 17.63 9.63
CA PRO A 218 11.98 17.29 8.24
C PRO A 218 11.59 18.43 7.31
N SER A 219 12.30 18.58 6.20
CA SER A 219 11.97 19.56 5.17
C SER A 219 10.66 19.26 4.47
N VAL A 220 10.36 17.98 4.30
CA VAL A 220 9.10 17.46 3.77
C VAL A 220 8.76 16.14 4.45
N ILE A 221 7.46 15.95 4.68
CA ILE A 221 6.85 14.67 5.04
C ILE A 221 5.77 14.39 4.00
N THR A 222 5.68 13.16 3.52
CA THR A 222 4.56 12.71 2.70
C THR A 222 4.07 11.35 3.15
N THR A 223 2.76 11.17 3.11
CA THR A 223 2.11 9.90 3.36
C THR A 223 1.25 9.51 2.17
N MET A 224 1.16 8.23 1.93
CA MET A 224 0.32 7.66 0.89
C MET A 224 -0.40 6.45 1.44
N SER A 225 -1.72 6.45 1.41
CA SER A 225 -2.56 5.38 1.93
C SER A 225 -3.61 4.94 0.91
N TYR A 226 -3.83 3.63 0.82
CA TYR A 226 -4.87 3.05 -0.02
C TYR A 226 -6.25 3.36 0.55
N VAL A 227 -7.17 3.83 -0.32
CA VAL A 227 -8.55 4.10 0.05
C VAL A 227 -9.41 2.91 -0.35
N SER A 228 -9.83 2.13 0.64
CA SER A 228 -10.79 1.06 0.38
C SER A 228 -12.18 1.64 0.20
N THR A 229 -12.76 1.48 -0.98
CA THR A 229 -14.13 1.93 -1.30
C THR A 229 -15.21 0.90 -0.94
N SER A 230 -14.81 -0.29 -0.49
CA SER A 230 -15.75 -1.36 -0.05
C SER A 230 -15.13 -2.22 1.05
N ALA A 231 -15.97 -2.79 1.90
CA ALA A 231 -15.61 -3.81 2.89
C ALA A 231 -15.29 -5.17 2.22
N SER A 232 -14.59 -5.17 1.08
CA SER A 232 -14.21 -6.40 0.42
C SER A 232 -13.09 -7.09 1.20
N THR A 233 -13.22 -8.38 1.36
CA THR A 233 -12.14 -9.23 1.84
C THR A 233 -10.90 -9.00 0.97
N ASN A 234 -9.77 -8.69 1.59
CA ASN A 234 -8.50 -8.40 0.90
C ASN A 234 -7.98 -9.61 0.10
N VAL A 235 -8.60 -10.77 0.26
CA VAL A 235 -8.31 -12.01 -0.47
C VAL A 235 -9.60 -12.59 -1.03
N TYR A 236 -9.65 -12.83 -2.32
CA TYR A 236 -10.83 -13.40 -2.99
C TYR A 236 -10.43 -14.30 -4.17
N VAL A 237 -11.34 -15.20 -4.53
CA VAL A 237 -11.17 -16.08 -5.69
C VAL A 237 -11.47 -15.28 -6.97
N SER A 238 -10.46 -15.06 -7.80
CA SER A 238 -10.57 -14.30 -9.06
C SER A 238 -10.80 -15.17 -10.30
N ALA A 239 -10.36 -16.43 -10.27
CA ALA A 239 -10.55 -17.39 -11.36
C ALA A 239 -10.60 -18.82 -10.83
N ARG A 240 -11.24 -19.70 -11.59
CA ARG A 240 -11.32 -21.15 -11.32
C ARG A 240 -11.13 -21.92 -12.62
N SER A 241 -10.51 -23.09 -12.50
CA SER A 241 -10.36 -24.07 -13.57
C SER A 241 -10.49 -25.49 -13.01
N SER A 242 -10.41 -26.50 -13.86
CA SER A 242 -10.33 -27.89 -13.35
C SER A 242 -9.05 -28.09 -12.54
N GLY A 243 -9.17 -28.43 -11.26
CA GLY A 243 -8.04 -28.70 -10.37
C GLY A 243 -7.33 -27.46 -9.81
N SER A 244 -7.81 -26.24 -10.05
CA SER A 244 -7.17 -25.06 -9.46
C SER A 244 -8.07 -23.82 -9.33
N ALA A 245 -7.68 -22.92 -8.42
CA ALA A 245 -8.28 -21.59 -8.29
C ALA A 245 -7.20 -20.54 -8.07
N THR A 246 -7.41 -19.36 -8.61
CA THR A 246 -6.53 -18.21 -8.39
C THR A 246 -7.14 -17.28 -7.36
N LEU A 247 -6.42 -17.04 -6.28
CA LEU A 247 -6.72 -16.00 -5.31
C LEU A 247 -6.08 -14.69 -5.76
N LYS A 248 -6.79 -13.58 -5.61
CA LYS A 248 -6.23 -12.24 -5.74
C LYS A 248 -6.17 -11.60 -4.36
N HIS A 249 -5.07 -10.92 -4.07
CA HIS A 249 -4.79 -10.28 -2.78
C HIS A 249 -3.87 -9.08 -2.95
N PHE A 250 -3.67 -8.28 -1.90
CA PHE A 250 -2.63 -7.26 -1.89
C PHE A 250 -1.24 -7.88 -2.00
N ALA A 251 -0.26 -7.10 -2.47
CA ALA A 251 1.11 -7.55 -2.58
C ALA A 251 1.61 -8.13 -1.25
N ASN A 252 1.98 -9.41 -1.27
CA ASN A 252 2.43 -10.13 -0.08
C ASN A 252 3.93 -10.39 -0.12
N ASN A 253 4.60 -10.04 0.96
CA ASN A 253 6.05 -10.22 1.11
C ASN A 253 6.44 -11.18 2.24
N THR A 254 5.47 -11.70 2.98
CA THR A 254 5.69 -12.58 4.14
C THR A 254 5.08 -13.96 3.92
N ALA A 255 5.67 -15.00 4.47
CA ALA A 255 5.21 -16.39 4.35
C ALA A 255 4.29 -16.82 5.51
N ASP A 256 3.68 -15.87 6.21
CA ASP A 256 2.91 -16.07 7.43
C ASP A 256 1.40 -15.91 7.24
N LYS A 257 0.92 -15.54 6.05
CA LYS A 257 -0.49 -15.35 5.74
C LYS A 257 -1.10 -16.64 5.20
N THR A 258 -1.67 -17.43 6.08
CA THR A 258 -2.30 -18.71 5.75
C THR A 258 -3.81 -18.65 5.92
N TYR A 259 -4.52 -19.13 4.91
CA TYR A 259 -5.97 -19.25 4.86
C TYR A 259 -6.39 -20.72 4.81
N GLY A 260 -7.37 -21.07 5.62
CA GLY A 260 -8.13 -22.29 5.41
C GLY A 260 -9.17 -22.08 4.32
N TYR A 261 -9.47 -23.10 3.55
CA TYR A 261 -10.53 -23.05 2.56
C TYR A 261 -11.46 -24.25 2.62
N ILE A 262 -12.70 -24.03 2.19
CA ILE A 262 -13.72 -25.06 1.99
C ILE A 262 -14.15 -25.02 0.53
N ILE A 263 -14.19 -26.15 -0.14
CA ILE A 263 -14.69 -26.31 -1.52
C ILE A 263 -16.09 -26.88 -1.45
N VAL A 264 -17.04 -26.19 -2.08
CA VAL A 264 -18.41 -26.67 -2.33
C VAL A 264 -18.52 -26.78 -3.86
N ALA A 265 -18.67 -28.02 -4.33
CA ALA A 265 -18.71 -28.35 -5.77
C ALA A 265 -20.15 -28.44 -6.27
#